data_fa98e065b90fe276c1fa77bdeb82bd4e
#
_entry.id   fa98e065b90fe276c1fa77bdeb82bd4e
#
_cell.length_a   1.000
_cell.length_b   1.000
_cell.length_c   1.000
_cell.angle_alpha   90.00
_cell.angle_beta   90.00
_cell.angle_gamma   90.00
#
_symmetry.space_group_name_H-M   'P 1'
#
loop_
_entity.id
_entity.type
_entity.pdbx_description
1 polymer ?
#
loop_
_entity_poly.entity_id
_entity_poly.type
_entity_poly.pdbx_seq_one_letter_code
_entity_poly.pdbx_strand_id
1 'polypeptide(L)'
;MYYEELEKIEDIAKQLINEKYEKGNFKCTASYDQNIDCIKILLNGYNNDDLSQRYYADYNITVSLYENCVDKESCIKNAIEYMMTNFYNFK
;
A
#
# COMPACT_ATOMS: atom_id res chain seq x y z
N MET A 1 14.44 -11.08 -6.38
CA MET A 1 13.52 -12.04 -6.98
C MET A 1 12.20 -11.42 -7.39
N TYR A 2 11.62 -10.54 -6.57
CA TYR A 2 10.36 -9.88 -6.87
C TYR A 2 10.50 -8.38 -7.09
N TYR A 3 11.67 -7.89 -7.46
CA TYR A 3 11.94 -6.44 -7.53
C TYR A 3 11.02 -5.69 -8.48
N GLU A 4 10.81 -6.23 -9.68
CA GLU A 4 9.93 -5.59 -10.66
C GLU A 4 8.48 -5.59 -10.19
N GLU A 5 8.05 -6.68 -9.57
CA GLU A 5 6.69 -6.77 -9.03
C GLU A 5 6.50 -5.83 -7.84
N LEU A 6 7.50 -5.71 -6.97
CA LEU A 6 7.44 -4.80 -5.85
C LEU A 6 7.35 -3.34 -6.31
N GLU A 7 8.09 -2.96 -7.34
CA GLU A 7 8.00 -1.63 -7.93
C GLU A 7 6.61 -1.36 -8.50
N LYS A 8 6.02 -2.34 -9.19
CA LYS A 8 4.67 -2.21 -9.71
C LYS A 8 3.65 -2.03 -8.60
N ILE A 9 3.79 -2.75 -7.50
CA ILE A 9 2.92 -2.62 -6.34
C ILE A 9 3.02 -1.22 -5.77
N GLU A 10 4.22 -0.70 -5.63
CA GLU A 10 4.44 0.66 -5.13
C GLU A 10 3.82 1.71 -6.05
N ASP A 11 3.96 1.55 -7.36
CA ASP A 11 3.41 2.48 -8.34
C ASP A 11 1.88 2.48 -8.32
N ILE A 12 1.27 1.30 -8.30
CA ILE A 12 -0.18 1.16 -8.22
C ILE A 12 -0.71 1.80 -6.94
N ALA A 13 -0.04 1.53 -5.83
CA ALA A 13 -0.44 2.07 -4.54
C ALA A 13 -0.37 3.60 -4.53
N LYS A 14 0.72 4.16 -5.03
CA LYS A 14 0.90 5.61 -5.14
C LYS A 14 -0.22 6.24 -5.96
N GLN A 15 -0.52 5.66 -7.11
CA GLN A 15 -1.54 6.17 -8.00
C GLN A 15 -2.90 6.18 -7.32
N LEU A 16 -3.28 5.08 -6.68
CA LEU A 16 -4.55 4.96 -5.99
C LEU A 16 -4.69 5.95 -4.84
N ILE A 17 -3.63 6.10 -4.06
CA ILE A 17 -3.63 7.01 -2.92
C ILE A 17 -3.75 8.46 -3.38
N ASN A 18 -2.99 8.84 -4.41
CA ASN A 18 -3.02 10.20 -4.93
C ASN A 18 -4.37 10.56 -5.55
N GLU A 19 -5.07 9.59 -6.13
CA GLU A 19 -6.40 9.81 -6.68
C GLU A 19 -7.45 10.04 -5.59
N LYS A 20 -7.31 9.39 -4.44
CA LYS A 20 -8.32 9.42 -3.39
C LYS A 20 -8.06 10.45 -2.29
N TYR A 21 -6.80 10.81 -2.06
CA TYR A 21 -6.41 11.62 -0.90
C TYR A 21 -5.51 12.77 -1.31
N GLU A 22 -6.11 13.83 -1.81
CA GLU A 22 -5.38 15.01 -2.28
C GLU A 22 -4.64 15.74 -1.17
N LYS A 23 -5.18 15.69 0.07
CA LYS A 23 -4.61 16.41 1.21
C LYS A 23 -3.51 15.66 1.93
N GLY A 24 -3.30 14.40 1.56
CA GLY A 24 -2.27 13.59 2.18
C GLY A 24 -1.01 13.51 1.33
N ASN A 25 0.13 13.39 2.00
CA ASN A 25 1.38 13.09 1.33
C ASN A 25 1.83 11.72 1.84
N PHE A 26 1.71 10.71 0.98
CA PHE A 26 1.94 9.33 1.35
C PHE A 26 3.13 8.74 0.61
N LYS A 27 3.85 7.92 1.33
CA LYS A 27 4.90 7.07 0.77
C LYS A 27 4.47 5.62 0.94
N CYS A 28 4.54 4.87 -0.15
CA CYS A 28 4.27 3.44 -0.13
C CYS A 28 5.56 2.68 -0.42
N THR A 29 5.84 1.69 0.39
CA THR A 29 6.99 0.81 0.21
C THR A 29 6.50 -0.63 0.19
N ALA A 30 6.97 -1.40 -0.78
CA ALA A 30 6.70 -2.83 -0.85
C ALA A 30 7.99 -3.61 -0.73
N SER A 31 7.98 -4.64 0.08
CA SER A 31 9.14 -5.50 0.30
C SER A 31 8.71 -6.95 0.46
N TYR A 32 9.65 -7.87 0.28
CA TYR A 32 9.41 -9.28 0.47
C TYR A 32 10.06 -9.73 1.78
N ASP A 33 9.26 -10.36 2.63
CA ASP A 33 9.76 -10.94 3.88
C ASP A 33 9.80 -12.46 3.73
N GLN A 34 11.02 -13.00 3.57
CA GLN A 34 11.19 -14.44 3.35
C GLN A 34 10.90 -15.29 4.58
N ASN A 35 10.93 -14.71 5.77
CA ASN A 35 10.66 -15.45 7.01
C ASN A 35 9.20 -15.88 7.10
N ILE A 36 8.31 -15.07 6.57
CA ILE A 36 6.88 -15.35 6.60
C ILE A 36 6.31 -15.56 5.19
N ASP A 37 7.16 -15.50 4.18
CA ASP A 37 6.81 -15.66 2.76
C ASP A 37 5.65 -14.75 2.37
N CYS A 38 5.81 -13.47 2.67
CA CYS A 38 4.79 -12.45 2.42
C CYS A 38 5.38 -11.24 1.73
N ILE A 39 4.54 -10.58 0.95
CA ILE A 39 4.81 -9.24 0.44
C ILE A 39 4.27 -8.27 1.49
N LYS A 40 5.14 -7.44 2.04
CA LYS A 40 4.77 -6.44 3.04
C LYS A 40 4.60 -5.10 2.37
N ILE A 41 3.44 -4.49 2.53
CA ILE A 41 3.15 -3.16 2.02
C ILE A 41 3.08 -2.21 3.20
N LEU A 42 3.86 -1.15 3.15
CA LEU A 42 3.89 -0.12 4.18
C LEU A 42 3.39 1.19 3.59
N LEU A 43 2.41 1.78 4.24
CA LEU A 43 1.96 3.13 3.94
C LEU A 43 2.33 4.03 5.09
N ASN A 44 2.97 5.14 4.78
CA ASN A 44 3.28 6.12 5.79
C ASN A 44 3.12 7.52 5.18
N GLY A 45 2.57 8.44 5.96
CA GLY A 45 2.30 9.75 5.43
C GLY A 45 1.84 10.74 6.47
N TYR A 46 1.51 11.93 5.99
CA TYR A 46 1.06 13.01 6.84
C TYR A 46 0.02 13.86 6.10
N ASN A 47 -0.73 14.63 6.85
CA ASN A 47 -1.71 15.56 6.31
C ASN A 47 -0.99 16.87 5.94
N ASN A 48 -1.16 17.33 4.69
CA ASN A 48 -0.54 18.57 4.23
C ASN A 48 -1.03 19.80 4.98
N ASP A 49 -2.28 19.78 5.46
CA ASP A 49 -2.86 20.89 6.21
C ASP A 49 -2.46 20.88 7.69
N ASP A 50 -2.06 19.71 8.19
CA ASP A 50 -1.65 19.55 9.59
C ASP A 50 -0.53 18.51 9.67
N LEU A 51 0.71 18.97 9.65
CA LEU A 51 1.89 18.11 9.63
C LEU A 51 2.09 17.31 10.91
N SER A 52 1.35 17.64 11.97
CA SER A 52 1.38 16.85 13.21
C SER A 52 0.60 15.54 13.07
N GLN A 53 -0.33 15.48 12.12
CA GLN A 53 -1.09 14.26 11.87
C GLN A 53 -0.31 13.33 10.97
N ARG A 54 0.13 12.23 11.55
CA ARG A 54 0.88 11.20 10.85
C ARG A 54 0.12 9.90 10.84
N TYR A 55 0.24 9.17 9.75
CA TYR A 55 -0.49 7.94 9.53
C TYR A 55 0.47 6.84 9.09
N TYR A 56 0.22 5.67 9.61
CA TYR A 56 1.01 4.50 9.31
C TYR A 56 0.09 3.30 9.24
N ALA A 57 0.27 2.48 8.22
CA ALA A 57 -0.40 1.21 8.12
C ALA A 57 0.50 0.21 7.41
N ASP A 58 0.39 -1.04 7.78
CA ASP A 58 1.07 -2.11 7.09
C ASP A 58 0.08 -3.23 6.76
N TYR A 59 0.45 -4.02 5.77
CA TYR A 59 -0.37 -5.14 5.33
C TYR A 59 0.54 -6.20 4.73
N ASN A 60 0.29 -7.45 5.08
CA ASN A 60 1.04 -8.58 4.53
C ASN A 60 0.15 -9.39 3.61
N ILE A 61 0.60 -9.59 2.38
CA ILE A 61 -0.06 -10.47 1.42
C ILE A 61 0.82 -11.71 1.29
N THR A 62 0.27 -12.89 1.58
CA THR A 62 1.06 -14.11 1.39
C THR A 62 1.40 -14.25 -0.09
N VAL A 63 2.62 -14.71 -0.38
CA VAL A 63 3.06 -14.90 -1.76
C VAL A 63 2.14 -15.87 -2.47
N SER A 64 1.70 -16.92 -1.78
CA SER A 64 0.77 -17.88 -2.34
C SER A 64 -0.53 -17.23 -2.81
N LEU A 65 -1.12 -16.37 -1.98
CA LEU A 65 -2.34 -15.65 -2.32
C LEU A 65 -2.10 -14.72 -3.51
N TYR A 66 -0.99 -13.99 -3.49
CA TYR A 66 -0.64 -13.05 -4.55
C TYR A 66 -0.47 -13.77 -5.90
N GLU A 67 0.29 -14.88 -5.91
CA GLU A 67 0.55 -15.63 -7.14
C GLU A 67 -0.71 -16.28 -7.71
N ASN A 68 -1.67 -16.62 -6.86
CA ASN A 68 -2.92 -17.24 -7.28
C ASN A 68 -3.99 -16.22 -7.69
N CYS A 69 -3.74 -14.93 -7.51
CA CYS A 69 -4.68 -13.91 -7.98
C CYS A 69 -4.75 -13.90 -9.50
N VAL A 70 -5.96 -13.99 -10.03
CA VAL A 70 -6.20 -13.89 -11.46
C VAL A 70 -5.84 -12.49 -11.96
N ASP A 71 -6.21 -11.48 -11.18
CA ASP A 71 -5.89 -10.09 -11.45
C ASP A 71 -5.09 -9.53 -10.26
N LYS A 72 -3.77 -9.48 -10.44
CA LYS A 72 -2.87 -9.00 -9.39
C LYS A 72 -3.11 -7.54 -9.04
N GLU A 73 -3.47 -6.73 -10.02
CA GLU A 73 -3.78 -5.32 -9.78
C GLU A 73 -4.98 -5.17 -8.84
N SER A 74 -6.03 -5.95 -9.05
CA SER A 74 -7.19 -5.95 -8.15
C SER A 74 -6.82 -6.39 -6.74
N CYS A 75 -5.95 -7.38 -6.62
CA CYS A 75 -5.46 -7.85 -5.33
C CYS A 75 -4.77 -6.72 -4.56
N ILE A 76 -3.90 -5.98 -5.25
CA ILE A 76 -3.19 -4.85 -4.67
C ILE A 76 -4.17 -3.73 -4.30
N LYS A 77 -5.11 -3.42 -5.18
CA LYS A 77 -6.13 -2.41 -4.92
C LYS A 77 -6.93 -2.71 -3.67
N ASN A 78 -7.36 -3.96 -3.53
CA ASN A 78 -8.12 -4.39 -2.36
C ASN A 78 -7.31 -4.24 -1.07
N ALA A 79 -6.04 -4.60 -1.10
CA ALA A 79 -5.15 -4.47 0.04
C ALA A 79 -4.98 -2.99 0.43
N ILE A 80 -4.74 -2.13 -0.57
CA ILE A 80 -4.57 -0.70 -0.35
C ILE A 80 -5.87 -0.09 0.20
N GLU A 81 -7.01 -0.44 -0.35
CA GLU A 81 -8.29 0.07 0.14
C GLU A 81 -8.55 -0.34 1.58
N TYR A 82 -8.20 -1.58 1.93
CA TYR A 82 -8.30 -2.04 3.30
C TYR A 82 -7.43 -1.21 4.24
N MET A 83 -6.18 -0.97 3.85
CA MET A 83 -5.27 -0.14 4.64
C MET A 83 -5.79 1.28 4.78
N MET A 84 -6.35 1.82 3.70
CA MET A 84 -6.81 3.20 3.64
C MET A 84 -8.10 3.44 4.41
N THR A 85 -8.83 2.41 4.80
CA THR A 85 -10.00 2.59 5.66
C THR A 85 -9.63 3.25 6.98
N ASN A 86 -8.37 3.12 7.40
CA ASN A 86 -7.86 3.74 8.61
C ASN A 86 -7.45 5.20 8.41
N PHE A 87 -7.50 5.70 7.18
CA PHE A 87 -7.08 7.05 6.84
C PHE A 87 -8.26 7.96 6.46
N TYR A 88 -9.43 7.66 6.93
CA TYR A 88 -10.63 8.42 6.54
C TYR A 88 -10.54 9.92 6.87
N ASN A 89 -9.71 10.30 7.81
CA ASN A 89 -9.52 11.71 8.17
C ASN A 89 -8.79 12.52 7.09
N PHE A 90 -8.19 11.85 6.12
CA PHE A 90 -7.51 12.51 5.00
C PHE A 90 -8.43 12.89 3.84
N LYS A 91 -9.65 12.50 3.90
CA LYS A 91 -10.59 12.75 2.82
C LYS A 91 -10.86 14.24 2.58
#